data_1e3f2448cbff36d1423668b073ea3d39
#
_entry.id   1e3f2448cbff36d1423668b073ea3d39
#
_cell.length_a   1.000
_cell.length_b   1.000
_cell.length_c   1.000
_cell.angle_alpha   90.00
_cell.angle_beta   90.00
_cell.angle_gamma   90.00
#
_symmetry.space_group_name_H-M   'P 1'
#
loop_
_entity.id
_entity.type
_entity.pdbx_description
1 polymer ?
#
loop_
_entity_poly.entity_id
_entity_poly.type
_entity_poly.pdbx_seq_one_letter_code
_entity_poly.pdbx_strand_id
1 'polypeptide(L)'
;DLFERHGAPVEEKHFPGKESQSMEQALDEIVKKLELGEEQFETAAVVLRTENEAKKAAHILKEKLQAAGFDTENRFSYLHRDSASFCKGLTVTTFYLAKGLEFDQVFSLFPKADRSTLSRQGRYIAATRALHKLHMYEYGK
;
A
#
# COMPACT_ATOMS: atom_id res chain seq x y z
N ASP A 1 7.02 -20.58 0.31
CA ASP A 1 6.05 -19.61 -0.18
C ASP A 1 6.68 -18.22 -0.28
N LEU A 2 6.45 -17.57 -1.41
CA LEU A 2 7.01 -16.23 -1.66
C LEU A 2 6.59 -15.18 -0.62
N PHE A 3 5.43 -15.37 -0.04
CA PHE A 3 4.87 -14.38 0.89
C PHE A 3 5.01 -14.81 2.34
N GLU A 4 5.55 -15.96 2.58
CA GLU A 4 5.76 -16.43 3.94
C GLU A 4 6.95 -15.69 4.55
N ARG A 5 6.72 -15.09 5.71
CA ARG A 5 7.72 -14.31 6.40
C ARG A 5 7.77 -14.77 7.86
N HIS A 6 8.97 -14.94 8.36
CA HIS A 6 9.15 -15.36 9.75
C HIS A 6 8.51 -14.37 10.71
N GLY A 7 7.48 -14.83 11.42
CA GLY A 7 6.82 -14.04 12.43
C GLY A 7 5.92 -12.92 11.93
N ALA A 8 5.85 -12.68 10.61
CA ALA A 8 5.00 -11.63 10.06
C ALA A 8 3.72 -12.24 9.50
N PRO A 9 2.54 -11.86 10.04
CA PRO A 9 1.28 -12.35 9.48
C PRO A 9 1.06 -11.79 8.09
N VAL A 10 0.45 -12.59 7.21
CA VAL A 10 0.09 -12.19 5.86
C VAL A 10 -1.41 -12.29 5.72
N GLU A 11 -2.04 -11.19 5.31
CA GLU A 11 -3.45 -11.15 5.01
C GLU A 11 -3.63 -11.07 3.50
N GLU A 12 -4.47 -11.93 2.93
CA GLU A 12 -4.77 -11.88 1.51
C GLU A 12 -6.26 -11.55 1.36
N LYS A 13 -6.58 -10.61 0.46
CA LYS A 13 -7.95 -10.17 0.27
C LYS A 13 -8.18 -9.71 -1.15
N HIS A 14 -9.35 -10.05 -1.69
CA HIS A 14 -9.76 -9.65 -3.02
C HIS A 14 -11.02 -8.77 -2.94
N PHE A 15 -10.99 -7.65 -3.67
CA PHE A 15 -12.11 -6.71 -3.76
C PHE A 15 -12.64 -6.78 -5.20
N PRO A 16 -13.72 -7.55 -5.44
CA PRO A 16 -14.21 -7.75 -6.80
C PRO A 16 -15.01 -6.56 -7.32
N GLY A 17 -15.20 -6.50 -8.63
CA GLY A 17 -16.03 -5.50 -9.26
C GLY A 17 -15.25 -4.65 -10.25
N LYS A 18 -15.87 -3.54 -10.68
CA LYS A 18 -15.22 -2.59 -11.58
C LYS A 18 -13.97 -2.03 -10.89
N GLU A 19 -12.89 -1.88 -11.64
CA GLU A 19 -11.61 -1.49 -11.07
C GLU A 19 -11.68 -0.23 -10.21
N SER A 20 -12.34 0.83 -10.69
CA SER A 20 -12.38 2.07 -9.93
C SER A 20 -13.13 1.92 -8.60
N GLN A 21 -14.24 1.21 -8.61
CA GLN A 21 -15.05 1.00 -7.41
C GLN A 21 -14.38 0.05 -6.44
N SER A 22 -13.80 -1.03 -6.96
CA SER A 22 -13.15 -2.03 -6.11
C SER A 22 -11.85 -1.51 -5.53
N MET A 23 -11.13 -0.65 -6.27
CA MET A 23 -9.96 0.02 -5.71
C MET A 23 -10.38 0.89 -4.53
N GLU A 24 -11.45 1.64 -4.68
CA GLU A 24 -11.92 2.49 -3.58
C GLU A 24 -12.32 1.66 -2.36
N GLN A 25 -12.97 0.52 -2.58
CA GLN A 25 -13.31 -0.40 -1.48
C GLN A 25 -12.05 -0.89 -0.76
N ALA A 26 -11.01 -1.23 -1.53
CA ALA A 26 -9.74 -1.64 -0.95
C ALA A 26 -9.12 -0.52 -0.14
N LEU A 27 -9.19 0.71 -0.63
CA LEU A 27 -8.66 1.86 0.09
C LEU A 27 -9.44 2.14 1.38
N ASP A 28 -10.76 1.94 1.36
CA ASP A 28 -11.57 2.03 2.58
C ASP A 28 -11.12 1.00 3.62
N GLU A 29 -10.83 -0.22 3.16
CA GLU A 29 -10.35 -1.26 4.04
C GLU A 29 -8.98 -0.92 4.62
N ILE A 30 -8.11 -0.34 3.81
CA ILE A 30 -6.79 0.09 4.27
C ILE A 30 -6.93 1.12 5.39
N VAL A 31 -7.82 2.09 5.23
CA VAL A 31 -8.07 3.09 6.27
C VAL A 31 -8.50 2.42 7.58
N LYS A 32 -9.37 1.42 7.48
CA LYS A 32 -9.83 0.69 8.66
C LYS A 32 -8.73 -0.13 9.32
N LYS A 33 -7.84 -0.70 8.53
CA LYS A 33 -6.77 -1.57 9.01
C LYS A 33 -5.52 -0.83 9.44
N LEU A 34 -5.43 0.45 9.07
CA LEU A 34 -4.21 1.22 9.30
C LEU A 34 -3.97 1.42 10.78
N GLU A 35 -2.88 0.88 11.27
CA GLU A 35 -2.46 1.02 12.65
C GLU A 35 -1.11 1.71 12.67
N LEU A 36 -1.10 2.96 13.11
CA LEU A 36 0.11 3.75 13.24
C LEU A 36 0.19 4.31 14.65
N GLY A 37 1.39 4.29 15.21
CA GLY A 37 1.62 4.81 16.53
C GLY A 37 2.85 4.21 17.16
N GLU A 38 3.29 4.79 18.26
CA GLU A 38 4.54 4.41 18.89
C GLU A 38 4.57 2.97 19.38
N GLU A 39 3.42 2.44 19.77
CA GLU A 39 3.35 1.10 20.34
C GLU A 39 3.19 -0.01 19.30
N GLN A 40 2.83 0.36 18.06
CA GLN A 40 2.58 -0.63 17.02
C GLN A 40 3.49 -0.43 15.82
N PHE A 41 3.18 0.56 14.99
CA PHE A 41 3.95 0.77 13.76
C PHE A 41 4.26 2.26 13.59
N GLU A 42 5.48 2.57 13.18
CA GLU A 42 5.85 3.95 12.85
C GLU A 42 5.61 4.24 11.38
N THR A 43 5.73 3.23 10.53
CA THR A 43 5.63 3.42 9.08
C THR A 43 4.70 2.39 8.45
N ALA A 44 4.00 2.83 7.42
CA ALA A 44 3.18 1.96 6.58
C ALA A 44 3.31 2.42 5.14
N ALA A 45 3.10 1.50 4.21
CA ALA A 45 3.10 1.85 2.79
C ALA A 45 1.93 1.19 2.08
N VAL A 46 1.40 1.90 1.10
CA VAL A 46 0.51 1.32 0.10
C VAL A 46 1.31 1.30 -1.20
N VAL A 47 1.50 0.10 -1.74
CA VAL A 47 2.38 -0.11 -2.89
C VAL A 47 1.53 -0.53 -4.08
N LEU A 48 1.56 0.26 -5.15
CA LEU A 48 0.75 0.07 -6.34
C LEU A 48 1.63 -0.31 -7.53
N ARG A 49 0.96 -0.66 -8.62
CA ARG A 49 1.62 -1.11 -9.84
C ARG A 49 2.25 0.03 -10.64
N THR A 50 1.52 1.10 -10.87
CA THR A 50 1.96 2.22 -11.72
C THR A 50 1.87 3.55 -10.99
N GLU A 51 2.60 4.55 -11.51
CA GLU A 51 2.54 5.91 -10.96
C GLU A 51 1.15 6.50 -11.03
N ASN A 52 0.44 6.27 -12.13
CA ASN A 52 -0.94 6.78 -12.25
C ASN A 52 -1.86 6.17 -11.19
N GLU A 53 -1.73 4.88 -10.97
CA GLU A 53 -2.53 4.21 -9.94
C GLU A 53 -2.16 4.71 -8.54
N ALA A 54 -0.87 4.90 -8.28
CA ALA A 54 -0.40 5.41 -7.00
C ALA A 54 -0.89 6.83 -6.76
N LYS A 55 -0.85 7.67 -7.77
CA LYS A 55 -1.33 9.05 -7.68
C LYS A 55 -2.82 9.09 -7.34
N LYS A 56 -3.61 8.29 -8.04
CA LYS A 56 -5.04 8.18 -7.80
C LYS A 56 -5.33 7.68 -6.39
N ALA A 57 -4.66 6.62 -5.99
CA ALA A 57 -4.82 6.04 -4.65
C ALA A 57 -4.43 7.05 -3.58
N ALA A 58 -3.34 7.78 -3.78
CA ALA A 58 -2.87 8.78 -2.83
C ALA A 58 -3.90 9.89 -2.64
N HIS A 59 -4.49 10.35 -3.73
CA HIS A 59 -5.53 11.39 -3.66
C HIS A 59 -6.73 10.92 -2.86
N ILE A 60 -7.23 9.73 -3.16
CA ILE A 60 -8.41 9.18 -2.49
C ILE A 60 -8.11 8.91 -1.00
N LEU A 61 -6.96 8.30 -0.73
CA LEU A 61 -6.57 7.98 0.65
C LEU A 61 -6.40 9.25 1.49
N LYS A 62 -5.78 10.29 0.92
CA LYS A 62 -5.58 11.53 1.66
C LYS A 62 -6.91 12.12 2.10
N GLU A 63 -7.91 12.15 1.21
CA GLU A 63 -9.22 12.65 1.56
C GLU A 63 -9.89 11.81 2.65
N LYS A 64 -9.83 10.49 2.51
CA LYS A 64 -10.44 9.59 3.49
C LYS A 64 -9.77 9.69 4.86
N LEU A 65 -8.46 9.80 4.86
CA LEU A 65 -7.70 9.91 6.10
C LEU A 65 -7.95 11.25 6.79
N GLN A 66 -8.04 12.34 6.02
CA GLN A 66 -8.38 13.64 6.58
C GLN A 66 -9.77 13.60 7.22
N ALA A 67 -10.73 12.99 6.55
CA ALA A 67 -12.08 12.85 7.09
C ALA A 67 -12.09 12.02 8.38
N ALA A 68 -11.14 11.09 8.53
CA ALA A 68 -11.01 10.27 9.73
C ALA A 68 -10.18 10.92 10.83
N GLY A 69 -9.68 12.15 10.61
CA GLY A 69 -8.90 12.86 11.61
C GLY A 69 -7.41 12.56 11.59
N PHE A 70 -6.92 11.90 10.55
CA PHE A 70 -5.50 11.56 10.44
C PHE A 70 -4.69 12.80 10.03
N ASP A 71 -3.50 12.94 10.60
CA ASP A 71 -2.60 14.07 10.30
C ASP A 71 -1.92 13.84 8.96
N THR A 72 -2.58 14.22 7.88
CA THR A 72 -2.06 14.02 6.53
C THR A 72 -0.97 15.02 6.14
N GLU A 73 -0.82 16.11 6.88
CA GLU A 73 0.26 17.06 6.59
C GLU A 73 1.62 16.51 7.01
N ASN A 74 1.68 15.84 8.15
CA ASN A 74 2.94 15.39 8.72
C ASN A 74 3.16 13.89 8.62
N ARG A 75 2.11 13.11 8.42
CA ARG A 75 2.17 11.65 8.47
C ARG A 75 1.67 10.96 7.21
N PHE A 76 1.64 11.68 6.09
CA PHE A 76 1.23 11.12 4.80
C PHE A 76 2.18 11.66 3.74
N SER A 77 2.64 10.77 2.87
CA SER A 77 3.43 11.18 1.71
C SER A 77 3.07 10.35 0.50
N TYR A 78 3.10 10.99 -0.67
CA TYR A 78 3.03 10.32 -1.95
C TYR A 78 4.44 10.37 -2.54
N LEU A 79 5.08 9.21 -2.56
CA LEU A 79 6.43 9.09 -3.10
C LEU A 79 6.36 8.76 -4.58
N HIS A 80 6.77 9.70 -5.41
CA HIS A 80 6.80 9.54 -6.86
C HIS A 80 8.21 9.82 -7.37
N ARG A 81 8.40 9.67 -8.67
CA ARG A 81 9.73 9.75 -9.28
C ARG A 81 10.52 11.00 -8.88
N ASP A 82 9.83 12.13 -8.76
CA ASP A 82 10.48 13.41 -8.48
C ASP A 82 10.49 13.77 -7.00
N SER A 83 10.07 12.86 -6.12
CA SER A 83 10.06 13.12 -4.69
C SER A 83 11.46 12.98 -4.11
N ALA A 84 11.78 13.83 -3.14
CA ALA A 84 13.07 13.80 -2.48
C ALA A 84 13.12 12.81 -1.33
N SER A 85 12.01 12.64 -0.59
CA SER A 85 12.01 11.84 0.62
C SER A 85 10.58 11.44 0.99
N PHE A 86 10.47 10.54 1.95
CA PHE A 86 9.19 10.20 2.55
C PHE A 86 9.24 10.47 4.04
N CYS A 87 8.07 10.61 4.66
CA CYS A 87 7.94 10.88 6.09
C CYS A 87 7.57 9.63 6.86
N LYS A 88 7.63 9.70 8.18
CA LYS A 88 7.03 8.68 9.03
C LYS A 88 5.51 8.73 8.83
N GLY A 89 4.86 7.59 9.03
CA GLY A 89 3.44 7.47 8.80
C GLY A 89 3.17 6.65 7.56
N LEU A 90 2.22 7.09 6.76
CA LEU A 90 1.81 6.35 5.56
C LEU A 90 2.47 6.92 4.31
N THR A 91 3.08 6.06 3.52
CA THR A 91 3.63 6.39 2.21
C THR A 91 2.84 5.64 1.13
N VAL A 92 2.42 6.36 0.09
CA VAL A 92 1.80 5.74 -1.09
C VAL A 92 2.81 5.84 -2.23
N THR A 93 3.11 4.72 -2.88
CA THR A 93 4.14 4.69 -3.91
C THR A 93 3.96 3.49 -4.84
N THR A 94 4.85 3.35 -5.82
CA THR A 94 4.89 2.18 -6.68
C THR A 94 5.90 1.17 -6.15
N PHE A 95 5.76 -0.10 -6.61
CA PHE A 95 6.75 -1.11 -6.24
C PHE A 95 8.16 -0.72 -6.71
N TYR A 96 8.22 0.00 -7.81
CA TYR A 96 9.49 0.40 -8.41
C TYR A 96 10.26 1.33 -7.47
N LEU A 97 9.55 2.32 -6.92
CA LEU A 97 10.15 3.29 -6.01
C LEU A 97 10.31 2.75 -4.59
N ALA A 98 9.60 1.70 -4.27
CA ALA A 98 9.70 1.07 -2.95
C ALA A 98 10.97 0.23 -2.79
N LYS A 99 11.67 -0.06 -3.88
CA LYS A 99 12.93 -0.83 -3.81
C LYS A 99 13.91 -0.10 -2.89
N GLY A 100 14.53 -0.86 -2.01
CA GLY A 100 15.50 -0.29 -1.06
C GLY A 100 14.89 0.35 0.17
N LEU A 101 13.55 0.42 0.25
CA LEU A 101 12.86 0.95 1.41
C LEU A 101 12.21 -0.19 2.18
N GLU A 102 12.00 0.04 3.47
CA GLU A 102 11.30 -0.92 4.32
C GLU A 102 10.28 -0.19 5.17
N PHE A 103 9.18 -0.86 5.47
CA PHE A 103 8.08 -0.29 6.25
C PHE A 103 7.62 -1.32 7.26
N ASP A 104 7.18 -0.86 8.41
CA ASP A 104 6.64 -1.77 9.42
C ASP A 104 5.46 -2.55 8.88
N GLN A 105 4.61 -1.88 8.10
CA GLN A 105 3.39 -2.47 7.56
C GLN A 105 3.27 -2.12 6.08
N VAL A 106 2.90 -3.08 5.25
CA VAL A 106 2.74 -2.86 3.81
C VAL A 106 1.38 -3.38 3.34
N PHE A 107 0.70 -2.57 2.54
CA PHE A 107 -0.48 -2.96 1.79
C PHE A 107 -0.09 -3.00 0.31
N SER A 108 0.00 -4.20 -0.24
CA SER A 108 0.24 -4.39 -1.68
C SER A 108 -1.12 -4.33 -2.37
N LEU A 109 -1.29 -3.45 -3.35
CA LEU A 109 -2.58 -3.24 -4.00
C LEU A 109 -2.42 -3.29 -5.52
N PHE A 110 -2.77 -4.43 -6.09
CA PHE A 110 -2.59 -4.71 -7.52
C PHE A 110 -3.89 -5.19 -8.15
N PRO A 111 -4.08 -4.96 -9.46
CA PRO A 111 -5.25 -5.51 -10.16
C PRO A 111 -5.16 -7.04 -10.20
N LYS A 112 -6.24 -7.72 -9.84
CA LYS A 112 -6.27 -9.17 -9.84
C LYS A 112 -6.00 -9.77 -11.20
N ALA A 113 -6.51 -9.14 -12.25
CA ALA A 113 -6.41 -9.68 -13.61
C ALA A 113 -5.01 -9.57 -14.20
N ASP A 114 -4.16 -8.73 -13.65
CA ASP A 114 -2.81 -8.54 -14.18
C ASP A 114 -1.87 -9.60 -13.63
N ARG A 115 -1.60 -10.61 -14.44
CA ARG A 115 -0.69 -11.71 -14.10
C ARG A 115 0.61 -11.64 -14.92
N SER A 116 0.93 -10.46 -15.44
CA SER A 116 2.18 -10.25 -16.19
C SER A 116 3.40 -10.49 -15.30
N THR A 117 4.52 -10.76 -15.94
CA THR A 117 5.78 -10.95 -15.23
C THR A 117 6.12 -9.72 -14.38
N LEU A 118 5.92 -8.54 -14.95
CA LEU A 118 6.21 -7.29 -14.25
C LEU A 118 5.36 -7.14 -12.99
N SER A 119 4.06 -7.44 -13.08
CA SER A 119 3.17 -7.34 -11.91
C SER A 119 3.46 -8.41 -10.88
N ARG A 120 3.88 -9.59 -11.30
CA ARG A 120 4.29 -10.63 -10.37
C ARG A 120 5.54 -10.20 -9.59
N GLN A 121 6.51 -9.63 -10.30
CA GLN A 121 7.69 -9.06 -9.66
C GLN A 121 7.33 -7.94 -8.71
N GLY A 122 6.40 -7.08 -9.13
CA GLY A 122 5.94 -5.96 -8.31
C GLY A 122 5.30 -6.42 -7.01
N ARG A 123 4.44 -7.44 -7.08
CA ARG A 123 3.83 -8.02 -5.89
C ARG A 123 4.90 -8.61 -4.95
N TYR A 124 5.90 -9.26 -5.51
CA TYR A 124 6.98 -9.83 -4.73
C TYR A 124 7.79 -8.73 -4.05
N ILE A 125 8.15 -7.69 -4.80
CA ILE A 125 8.89 -6.56 -4.23
C ILE A 125 8.11 -5.91 -3.09
N ALA A 126 6.82 -5.64 -3.32
CA ALA A 126 5.97 -5.05 -2.29
C ALA A 126 5.96 -5.93 -1.03
N ALA A 127 5.80 -7.24 -1.20
CA ALA A 127 5.76 -8.17 -0.08
C ALA A 127 7.05 -8.15 0.74
N THR A 128 8.20 -8.00 0.08
CA THR A 128 9.48 -8.03 0.76
C THR A 128 9.82 -6.73 1.47
N ARG A 129 9.00 -5.67 1.29
CA ARG A 129 9.22 -4.38 1.98
C ARG A 129 8.62 -4.35 3.38
N ALA A 130 7.82 -5.35 3.76
CA ALA A 130 7.15 -5.37 5.05
C ALA A 130 8.05 -6.00 6.11
N LEU A 131 8.28 -5.27 7.20
CA LEU A 131 9.05 -5.78 8.34
C LEU A 131 8.19 -6.61 9.28
N HIS A 132 6.95 -6.18 9.54
CA HIS A 132 6.13 -6.78 10.57
C HIS A 132 4.78 -7.27 10.09
N LYS A 133 4.11 -6.54 9.19
CA LYS A 133 2.76 -6.92 8.77
C LYS A 133 2.58 -6.68 7.28
N LEU A 134 1.98 -7.65 6.60
CA LEU A 134 1.81 -7.62 5.15
C LEU A 134 0.37 -7.91 4.77
N HIS A 135 -0.19 -7.04 3.94
CA HIS A 135 -1.53 -7.21 3.37
C HIS A 135 -1.40 -7.30 1.86
N MET A 136 -1.77 -8.44 1.31
CA MET A 136 -1.75 -8.67 -0.14
C MET A 136 -3.16 -8.49 -0.67
N TYR A 137 -3.46 -7.29 -1.14
CA TYR A 137 -4.78 -6.93 -1.62
C TYR A 137 -4.80 -6.88 -3.15
N GLU A 138 -5.87 -7.42 -3.73
CA GLU A 138 -6.10 -7.34 -5.16
C GLU A 138 -7.48 -6.76 -5.41
N TYR A 139 -7.63 -5.97 -6.46
CA TYR A 139 -8.90 -5.34 -6.82
C TYR A 139 -9.25 -5.64 -8.27
N GLY A 140 -10.54 -5.49 -8.60
CA GLY A 140 -11.04 -5.75 -9.94
C GLY A 140 -11.56 -7.17 -10.09
N LYS A 141 -11.97 -7.46 -11.30
CA LYS A 141 -12.58 -8.77 -11.62
C LYS A 141 -11.57 -9.90 -11.59
#